data_92b5e77646ed86695e946f0782c157f8
#
_entry.id   92b5e77646ed86695e946f0782c157f8
#
_cell.length_a   1.000
_cell.length_b   1.000
_cell.length_c   1.000
_cell.angle_alpha   90.00
_cell.angle_beta   90.00
_cell.angle_gamma   90.00
#
_symmetry.space_group_name_H-M   'P 1'
#
loop_
_entity.id
_entity.type
_entity.pdbx_description
1 polymer ?
#
loop_
_entity_poly.entity_id
_entity_poly.type
_entity_poly.pdbx_seq_one_letter_code
_entity_poly.pdbx_strand_id
1 'polypeptide(L)'
;MMTIMSSLVRIVNVGVPRAENRVDIVVRDGVVASVRPTGEAAVNVDLADAGQPSKNLDATTIRADGLWIIPGLWDCHTHFTQWAKTLGRLDLIGARSASEAMAMLRAHLDERRAAGTLDPNAFVVGMRFRHSLWSDDEQPTLAAIDAVAGEQPVALSSADMHCGWVNSAAARRLGVHVDERTGLVGELEWFDAYTQFDKAPGAAEETDRLLREAERDAASKGIVGIRDYEMAENIDTWIARFAAGINTLRVDAGVYPERLQDAINAGWRTGKPLPGSNGLGRVGAMKLISDGSLNTRSAYCSTPYSGIEPQTYGTLSYTPQQIEDYMRLATEHDFDIACHAIGDEANTIVLNAAEATHAHGSIEHAQMLKPVDIPRFAGLGLTASIQPQHAMDDRDVITRFWANPAGIPYPFRSLHDAGVKLRMGSDAPVAPLDPWLAISAAVFGTESSDREPFQSEQCLDMRTSLAASTAVGRDGLEPGDVADIVLLDADPYAVTTPEAMRAMPEHVTMTFVAGKRVY
;
A
#
# COMPACT_ATOMS: atom_id res chain seq x y z
N MET A 1 1.60 11.32 -36.99
CA MET A 1 0.53 12.05 -36.31
C MET A 1 -0.55 11.03 -36.00
N MET A 2 -0.50 10.40 -34.80
CA MET A 2 -1.50 9.41 -34.38
C MET A 2 -2.76 10.20 -34.01
N THR A 3 -3.85 9.99 -34.71
CA THR A 3 -5.14 10.58 -34.38
C THR A 3 -5.56 9.98 -33.03
N ILE A 4 -5.55 10.79 -31.97
CA ILE A 4 -6.10 10.39 -30.66
C ILE A 4 -7.59 10.18 -30.89
N MET A 5 -8.05 8.93 -30.86
CA MET A 5 -9.48 8.62 -30.88
C MET A 5 -10.06 9.08 -29.55
N SER A 6 -11.01 10.02 -29.61
CA SER A 6 -11.73 10.50 -28.42
C SER A 6 -12.55 9.36 -27.82
N SER A 7 -12.37 9.07 -26.54
CA SER A 7 -13.10 8.02 -25.83
C SER A 7 -14.30 8.60 -25.09
N LEU A 8 -15.45 7.95 -25.21
CA LEU A 8 -16.68 8.31 -24.52
C LEU A 8 -17.22 7.10 -23.75
N VAL A 9 -17.30 7.20 -22.43
CA VAL A 9 -17.93 6.19 -21.57
C VAL A 9 -19.14 6.84 -20.90
N ARG A 10 -20.27 6.14 -20.92
CA ARG A 10 -21.47 6.51 -20.18
C ARG A 10 -21.78 5.45 -19.15
N ILE A 11 -21.93 5.83 -17.89
CA ILE A 11 -22.38 4.98 -16.80
C ILE A 11 -23.79 5.48 -16.47
N VAL A 12 -24.80 4.65 -16.71
CA VAL A 12 -26.20 5.06 -16.58
C VAL A 12 -26.88 4.34 -15.44
N ASN A 13 -27.75 5.06 -14.72
CA ASN A 13 -28.54 4.59 -13.60
C ASN A 13 -27.70 4.01 -12.45
N VAL A 14 -26.67 4.74 -12.04
CA VAL A 14 -25.79 4.35 -10.93
C VAL A 14 -26.19 5.06 -9.63
N GLY A 15 -26.16 4.35 -8.49
CA GLY A 15 -26.35 4.93 -7.16
C GLY A 15 -25.10 5.70 -6.72
N VAL A 16 -25.32 6.86 -6.11
CA VAL A 16 -24.28 7.59 -5.39
C VAL A 16 -24.56 7.43 -3.90
N PRO A 17 -23.61 6.98 -3.09
CA PRO A 17 -23.81 6.82 -1.65
C PRO A 17 -24.43 8.08 -1.02
N ARG A 18 -25.43 7.91 -0.15
CA ARG A 18 -26.16 8.98 0.54
C ARG A 18 -27.01 9.89 -0.37
N ALA A 19 -26.97 9.75 -1.70
CA ALA A 19 -27.87 10.50 -2.56
C ALA A 19 -29.23 9.77 -2.70
N GLU A 20 -30.31 10.53 -2.74
CA GLU A 20 -31.66 9.98 -2.93
C GLU A 20 -31.88 9.48 -4.37
N ASN A 21 -31.31 10.17 -5.33
CA ASN A 21 -31.49 9.89 -6.74
C ASN A 21 -30.27 9.19 -7.33
N ARG A 22 -30.53 8.26 -8.24
CA ARG A 22 -29.49 7.68 -9.10
C ARG A 22 -29.08 8.68 -10.16
N VAL A 23 -27.87 8.52 -10.69
CA VAL A 23 -27.28 9.46 -11.65
C VAL A 23 -26.81 8.75 -12.92
N ASP A 24 -26.68 9.55 -13.98
CA ASP A 24 -25.95 9.20 -15.20
C ASP A 24 -24.65 9.99 -15.24
N ILE A 25 -23.54 9.31 -15.53
CA ILE A 25 -22.20 9.90 -15.61
C ILE A 25 -21.69 9.77 -17.03
N VAL A 26 -21.14 10.86 -17.54
CA VAL A 26 -20.45 10.88 -18.82
C VAL A 26 -18.97 11.12 -18.57
N VAL A 27 -18.14 10.23 -19.08
CA VAL A 27 -16.68 10.35 -19.10
C VAL A 27 -16.22 10.62 -20.53
N ARG A 28 -15.42 11.66 -20.72
CA ARG A 28 -14.82 12.01 -22.02
C ARG A 28 -13.31 12.15 -21.83
N ASP A 29 -12.56 11.41 -22.64
CA ASP A 29 -11.09 11.46 -22.64
C ASP A 29 -10.45 11.30 -21.23
N GLY A 30 -11.01 10.38 -20.44
CA GLY A 30 -10.53 10.08 -19.09
C GLY A 30 -10.93 11.08 -18.01
N VAL A 31 -11.84 12.02 -18.30
CA VAL A 31 -12.35 13.03 -17.35
C VAL A 31 -13.87 12.92 -17.22
N VAL A 32 -14.39 13.10 -16.02
CA VAL A 32 -15.82 13.18 -15.74
C VAL A 32 -16.36 14.47 -16.37
N ALA A 33 -17.11 14.33 -17.45
CA ALA A 33 -17.67 15.48 -18.19
C ALA A 33 -18.99 15.97 -17.58
N SER A 34 -19.81 15.04 -17.03
CA SER A 34 -21.07 15.41 -16.35
C SER A 34 -21.53 14.34 -15.39
N VAL A 35 -22.23 14.77 -14.33
CA VAL A 35 -22.97 13.94 -13.38
C VAL A 35 -24.40 14.53 -13.32
N ARG A 36 -25.44 13.76 -13.66
CA ARG A 36 -26.83 14.24 -13.72
C ARG A 36 -27.81 13.22 -13.16
N PRO A 37 -28.94 13.63 -12.60
CA PRO A 37 -30.01 12.70 -12.21
C PRO A 37 -30.45 11.81 -13.37
N THR A 38 -30.67 10.52 -13.10
CA THR A 38 -31.14 9.55 -14.10
C THR A 38 -32.55 9.94 -14.58
N GLY A 39 -32.77 9.89 -15.90
CA GLY A 39 -34.05 10.22 -16.52
C GLY A 39 -34.25 11.70 -16.88
N GLU A 40 -33.36 12.59 -16.50
CA GLU A 40 -33.28 13.88 -17.16
C GLU A 40 -32.87 13.64 -18.61
N ALA A 41 -33.71 14.16 -19.55
CA ALA A 41 -33.46 13.97 -20.98
C ALA A 41 -31.99 14.23 -21.25
N ALA A 42 -31.32 13.25 -21.87
CA ALA A 42 -29.98 13.44 -22.36
C ALA A 42 -30.05 14.66 -23.30
N VAL A 43 -29.83 15.85 -22.75
CA VAL A 43 -29.49 16.98 -23.59
C VAL A 43 -28.29 16.43 -24.35
N ASN A 44 -28.46 16.27 -25.66
CA ASN A 44 -27.33 15.99 -26.52
C ASN A 44 -26.25 16.88 -25.98
N VAL A 45 -25.23 16.31 -25.31
CA VAL A 45 -24.05 17.05 -24.92
C VAL A 45 -23.54 17.48 -26.28
N ASP A 46 -23.86 18.73 -26.63
CA ASP A 46 -23.72 19.22 -27.95
C ASP A 46 -22.32 18.94 -28.43
N LEU A 47 -22.20 18.05 -29.39
CA LEU A 47 -21.02 17.90 -30.24
C LEU A 47 -20.70 19.21 -30.97
N ALA A 48 -21.52 20.24 -30.75
CA ALA A 48 -21.50 21.53 -31.46
C ALA A 48 -20.50 22.52 -30.89
N ASP A 49 -20.05 22.42 -29.63
CA ASP A 49 -19.07 23.39 -29.07
C ASP A 49 -17.60 23.06 -29.40
N ALA A 50 -17.33 21.95 -30.08
CA ALA A 50 -16.02 21.64 -30.64
C ALA A 50 -16.14 21.49 -32.15
N GLY A 51 -16.50 22.53 -32.85
CA GLY A 51 -16.31 22.88 -34.27
C GLY A 51 -16.09 21.83 -35.35
N GLN A 52 -16.29 20.51 -35.11
CA GLN A 52 -16.34 19.47 -36.15
C GLN A 52 -17.14 18.24 -35.71
N PRO A 53 -17.99 17.65 -36.55
CA PRO A 53 -18.65 16.38 -36.29
C PRO A 53 -17.62 15.25 -36.42
N SER A 54 -17.13 14.73 -35.27
CA SER A 54 -16.25 13.56 -35.26
C SER A 54 -17.05 12.29 -35.56
N LYS A 55 -16.83 11.73 -36.74
CA LYS A 55 -17.46 10.50 -37.23
C LYS A 55 -17.00 9.19 -36.57
N ASN A 56 -16.11 9.23 -35.55
CA ASN A 56 -15.52 8.06 -34.92
C ASN A 56 -15.37 8.27 -33.40
N LEU A 57 -16.48 8.38 -32.65
CA LEU A 57 -16.51 8.22 -31.20
C LEU A 57 -16.83 6.76 -30.88
N ASP A 58 -15.88 6.06 -30.31
CA ASP A 58 -16.12 4.75 -29.72
C ASP A 58 -16.85 4.98 -28.37
N ALA A 59 -18.18 4.88 -28.38
CA ALA A 59 -19.01 5.18 -27.22
C ALA A 59 -19.41 3.87 -26.52
N THR A 60 -18.86 3.66 -25.32
CA THR A 60 -19.25 2.52 -24.46
C THR A 60 -20.29 2.97 -23.46
N THR A 61 -21.46 2.27 -23.42
CA THR A 61 -22.48 2.50 -22.39
C THR A 61 -22.52 1.35 -21.42
N ILE A 62 -22.37 1.65 -20.14
CA ILE A 62 -22.43 0.70 -19.02
C ILE A 62 -23.75 0.94 -18.28
N ARG A 63 -24.64 -0.07 -18.26
CA ARG A 63 -25.80 -0.04 -17.42
C ARG A 63 -25.41 -0.46 -16.00
N ALA A 64 -25.61 0.43 -15.05
CA ALA A 64 -25.21 0.27 -13.66
C ALA A 64 -26.42 0.11 -12.72
N ASP A 65 -27.49 -0.55 -13.25
CA ASP A 65 -28.69 -0.83 -12.47
C ASP A 65 -28.32 -1.65 -11.21
N GLY A 66 -28.63 -1.14 -10.02
CA GLY A 66 -28.28 -1.78 -8.75
C GLY A 66 -26.86 -1.49 -8.25
N LEU A 67 -25.97 -0.95 -9.08
CA LEU A 67 -24.61 -0.63 -8.66
C LEU A 67 -24.50 0.75 -7.98
N TRP A 68 -23.43 0.90 -7.21
CA TRP A 68 -23.02 2.12 -6.54
C TRP A 68 -21.70 2.61 -7.10
N ILE A 69 -21.47 3.93 -7.09
CA ILE A 69 -20.24 4.54 -7.61
C ILE A 69 -19.53 5.34 -6.53
N ILE A 70 -18.22 5.14 -6.45
CA ILE A 70 -17.32 5.94 -5.63
C ILE A 70 -16.11 6.38 -6.46
N PRO A 71 -15.38 7.43 -6.05
CA PRO A 71 -14.08 7.72 -6.60
C PRO A 71 -13.14 6.55 -6.40
N GLY A 72 -12.19 6.39 -7.32
CA GLY A 72 -11.15 5.36 -7.21
C GLY A 72 -10.32 5.50 -5.93
N LEU A 73 -10.03 4.37 -5.30
CA LEU A 73 -9.29 4.33 -4.04
C LEU A 73 -7.79 4.45 -4.28
N TRP A 74 -7.11 5.08 -3.34
CA TRP A 74 -5.66 5.22 -3.31
C TRP A 74 -5.09 4.60 -2.06
N ASP A 75 -3.96 3.93 -2.20
CA ASP A 75 -3.10 3.61 -1.08
C ASP A 75 -1.96 4.64 -1.01
N CYS A 76 -1.94 5.44 0.04
CA CYS A 76 -1.02 6.56 0.14
C CYS A 76 0.33 6.21 0.77
N HIS A 77 0.60 4.93 1.07
CA HIS A 77 1.86 4.47 1.61
C HIS A 77 2.07 2.99 1.30
N THR A 78 2.93 2.68 0.33
CA THR A 78 3.22 1.30 -0.08
C THR A 78 4.70 1.09 -0.36
N HIS A 79 5.13 -0.18 -0.26
CA HIS A 79 6.35 -0.73 -0.84
C HIS A 79 5.92 -1.77 -1.88
N PHE A 80 5.54 -1.29 -3.07
CA PHE A 80 4.75 -2.07 -4.01
C PHE A 80 5.46 -3.28 -4.58
N THR A 81 6.78 -3.21 -4.77
CA THR A 81 7.57 -4.38 -5.20
C THR A 81 7.62 -5.45 -4.12
N GLN A 82 7.80 -5.03 -2.86
CA GLN A 82 7.80 -5.97 -1.75
C GLN A 82 6.42 -6.61 -1.59
N TRP A 83 5.35 -5.83 -1.73
CA TRP A 83 3.99 -6.37 -1.73
C TRP A 83 3.78 -7.38 -2.86
N ALA A 84 4.12 -7.03 -4.11
CA ALA A 84 4.00 -7.93 -5.25
C ALA A 84 4.71 -9.27 -5.00
N LYS A 85 5.91 -9.23 -4.43
CA LYS A 85 6.67 -10.44 -4.07
C LYS A 85 5.96 -11.30 -3.03
N THR A 86 5.16 -10.72 -2.13
CA THR A 86 4.39 -11.52 -1.16
C THR A 86 3.29 -12.35 -1.82
N LEU A 87 2.69 -11.88 -2.91
CA LEU A 87 1.66 -12.61 -3.64
C LEU A 87 2.17 -13.93 -4.25
N GLY A 88 3.45 -13.97 -4.60
CA GLY A 88 4.10 -15.18 -5.12
C GLY A 88 4.69 -16.10 -4.05
N ARG A 89 4.66 -15.68 -2.78
CA ARG A 89 5.25 -16.44 -1.69
C ARG A 89 4.24 -17.37 -1.04
N LEU A 90 4.70 -18.60 -0.75
CA LEU A 90 3.92 -19.53 0.04
C LEU A 90 3.89 -19.08 1.50
N ASP A 91 2.71 -18.83 2.03
CA ASP A 91 2.53 -18.49 3.44
C ASP A 91 2.35 -19.76 4.29
N LEU A 92 3.27 -19.99 5.20
CA LEU A 92 3.31 -21.17 6.07
C LEU A 92 2.87 -20.89 7.52
N ILE A 93 2.31 -19.72 7.80
CA ILE A 93 1.91 -19.35 9.18
C ILE A 93 0.91 -20.34 9.79
N GLY A 94 0.06 -20.95 8.96
CA GLY A 94 -0.93 -21.94 9.38
C GLY A 94 -0.38 -23.36 9.58
N ALA A 95 0.85 -23.64 9.15
CA ALA A 95 1.44 -24.98 9.29
C ALA A 95 1.79 -25.26 10.76
N ARG A 96 1.33 -26.39 11.28
CA ARG A 96 1.55 -26.86 12.64
C ARG A 96 2.56 -27.99 12.75
N SER A 97 3.12 -28.42 11.61
CA SER A 97 4.10 -29.49 11.49
C SER A 97 4.90 -29.36 10.19
N ALA A 98 6.04 -30.06 10.09
CA ALA A 98 6.80 -30.20 8.86
C ALA A 98 5.96 -30.88 7.76
N SER A 99 5.19 -31.88 8.12
CA SER A 99 4.29 -32.58 7.20
C SER A 99 3.21 -31.67 6.62
N GLU A 100 2.57 -30.82 7.42
CA GLU A 100 1.61 -29.82 6.94
C GLU A 100 2.29 -28.77 6.03
N ALA A 101 3.47 -28.27 6.41
CA ALA A 101 4.24 -27.33 5.61
C ALA A 101 4.59 -27.92 4.22
N MET A 102 4.98 -29.18 4.18
CA MET A 102 5.27 -29.87 2.91
C MET A 102 4.01 -30.16 2.07
N ALA A 103 2.87 -30.40 2.70
CA ALA A 103 1.60 -30.51 1.98
C ALA A 103 1.20 -29.16 1.34
N MET A 104 1.35 -28.05 2.07
CA MET A 104 1.11 -26.70 1.54
C MET A 104 2.08 -26.36 0.40
N LEU A 105 3.36 -26.67 0.55
CA LEU A 105 4.36 -26.49 -0.52
C LEU A 105 4.00 -27.29 -1.78
N ARG A 106 3.60 -28.54 -1.63
CA ARG A 106 3.18 -29.39 -2.76
C ARG A 106 1.99 -28.76 -3.49
N ALA A 107 0.95 -28.38 -2.76
CA ALA A 107 -0.24 -27.73 -3.33
C ALA A 107 0.12 -26.46 -4.11
N HIS A 108 0.96 -25.59 -3.54
CA HIS A 108 1.45 -24.37 -4.18
C HIS A 108 2.25 -24.65 -5.48
N LEU A 109 3.15 -25.65 -5.46
CA LEU A 109 3.91 -26.04 -6.65
C LEU A 109 2.99 -26.62 -7.75
N ASP A 110 2.00 -27.44 -7.37
CA ASP A 110 1.06 -28.03 -8.31
C ASP A 110 0.12 -26.98 -8.92
N GLU A 111 -0.34 -26.03 -8.14
CA GLU A 111 -1.13 -24.89 -8.62
C GLU A 111 -0.33 -24.03 -9.63
N ARG A 112 0.89 -23.64 -9.29
CA ARG A 112 1.75 -22.85 -10.18
C ARG A 112 2.12 -23.63 -11.46
N ARG A 113 2.30 -24.94 -11.34
CA ARG A 113 2.55 -25.82 -12.51
C ARG A 113 1.33 -25.89 -13.42
N ALA A 114 0.13 -26.05 -12.84
CA ALA A 114 -1.13 -26.09 -13.59
C ALA A 114 -1.43 -24.74 -14.27
N ALA A 115 -1.10 -23.63 -13.61
CA ALA A 115 -1.23 -22.28 -14.16
C ALA A 115 -0.15 -21.91 -15.20
N GLY A 116 0.89 -22.76 -15.38
CA GLY A 116 2.03 -22.47 -16.27
C GLY A 116 2.91 -21.31 -15.77
N THR A 117 2.88 -21.00 -14.46
CA THR A 117 3.63 -19.90 -13.83
C THR A 117 4.85 -20.37 -13.04
N LEU A 118 5.14 -21.68 -13.03
CA LEU A 118 6.32 -22.22 -12.37
C LEU A 118 7.52 -22.18 -13.30
N ASP A 119 8.43 -21.22 -13.08
CA ASP A 119 9.72 -21.17 -13.78
C ASP A 119 10.72 -22.10 -13.06
N PRO A 120 11.31 -23.11 -13.76
CA PRO A 120 12.30 -24.00 -13.15
C PRO A 120 13.61 -23.30 -12.75
N ASN A 121 13.83 -22.07 -13.25
CA ASN A 121 15.00 -21.27 -12.93
C ASN A 121 14.75 -20.23 -11.81
N ALA A 122 13.51 -19.97 -11.44
CA ALA A 122 13.19 -19.06 -10.35
C ALA A 122 13.14 -19.79 -9.01
N PHE A 123 13.46 -19.10 -7.93
CA PHE A 123 13.22 -19.61 -6.59
C PHE A 123 11.72 -19.60 -6.27
N VAL A 124 11.23 -20.70 -5.70
CA VAL A 124 9.95 -20.68 -4.99
C VAL A 124 10.25 -20.29 -3.53
N VAL A 125 9.75 -19.13 -3.15
CA VAL A 125 9.99 -18.58 -1.83
C VAL A 125 8.73 -18.75 -0.97
N GLY A 126 8.89 -19.31 0.22
CA GLY A 126 7.86 -19.34 1.24
C GLY A 126 8.28 -18.55 2.48
N MET A 127 7.33 -18.29 3.38
CA MET A 127 7.58 -17.48 4.56
C MET A 127 6.75 -17.95 5.76
N ARG A 128 7.20 -17.55 6.93
CA ARG A 128 6.49 -17.63 8.21
C ARG A 128 6.28 -19.03 8.77
N PHE A 129 7.12 -20.03 8.42
CA PHE A 129 7.06 -21.28 9.16
C PHE A 129 7.56 -21.10 10.60
N ARG A 130 6.99 -21.84 11.56
CA ARG A 130 7.27 -21.71 12.99
C ARG A 130 7.66 -23.05 13.61
N HIS A 131 8.77 -23.63 13.12
CA HIS A 131 9.21 -24.97 13.56
C HIS A 131 9.48 -25.09 15.07
N SER A 132 9.81 -23.99 15.74
CA SER A 132 9.99 -23.97 17.20
C SER A 132 8.71 -24.30 17.98
N LEU A 133 7.54 -24.25 17.33
CA LEU A 133 6.24 -24.64 17.91
C LEU A 133 5.81 -26.06 17.50
N TRP A 134 6.58 -26.72 16.64
CA TRP A 134 6.25 -28.07 16.16
C TRP A 134 6.79 -29.14 17.12
N SER A 135 6.16 -30.30 17.17
CA SER A 135 6.63 -31.43 17.98
C SER A 135 7.98 -31.98 17.47
N ASP A 136 8.72 -32.64 18.32
CA ASP A 136 10.08 -33.12 18.02
C ASP A 136 10.13 -34.15 16.87
N ASP A 137 9.05 -34.87 16.62
CA ASP A 137 8.89 -35.82 15.53
C ASP A 137 8.43 -35.19 14.21
N GLU A 138 8.05 -33.92 14.24
CA GLU A 138 7.54 -33.13 13.11
C GLU A 138 8.44 -31.92 12.79
N GLN A 139 9.75 -32.06 12.97
CA GLN A 139 10.73 -31.02 12.67
C GLN A 139 11.12 -31.00 11.18
N PRO A 140 11.64 -29.85 10.67
CA PRO A 140 12.18 -29.76 9.31
C PRO A 140 13.22 -30.84 9.00
N THR A 141 13.14 -31.40 7.79
CA THR A 141 14.20 -32.30 7.28
C THR A 141 14.53 -31.96 5.82
N LEU A 142 15.82 -32.11 5.44
CA LEU A 142 16.26 -31.92 4.06
C LEU A 142 15.56 -32.91 3.12
N ALA A 143 15.41 -34.16 3.56
CA ALA A 143 14.75 -35.20 2.77
C ALA A 143 13.27 -34.88 2.47
N ALA A 144 12.54 -34.27 3.41
CA ALA A 144 11.14 -33.92 3.21
C ALA A 144 10.96 -32.83 2.16
N ILE A 145 11.76 -31.75 2.24
CA ILE A 145 11.67 -30.67 1.26
C ILE A 145 12.19 -31.10 -0.11
N ASP A 146 13.24 -31.91 -0.20
CA ASP A 146 13.74 -32.49 -1.46
C ASP A 146 12.72 -33.40 -2.13
N ALA A 147 12.01 -34.22 -1.37
CA ALA A 147 10.97 -35.11 -1.89
C ALA A 147 9.78 -34.36 -2.51
N VAL A 148 9.50 -33.15 -2.04
CA VAL A 148 8.41 -32.33 -2.57
C VAL A 148 8.87 -31.44 -3.73
N ALA A 149 10.02 -30.81 -3.58
CA ALA A 149 10.51 -29.78 -4.51
C ALA A 149 11.29 -30.36 -5.70
N GLY A 150 12.00 -31.49 -5.52
CA GLY A 150 12.90 -32.03 -6.52
C GLY A 150 13.99 -31.05 -6.92
N GLU A 151 14.14 -30.80 -8.22
CA GLU A 151 15.13 -29.83 -8.75
C GLU A 151 14.61 -28.37 -8.76
N GLN A 152 13.34 -28.12 -8.42
CA GLN A 152 12.86 -26.76 -8.26
C GLN A 152 13.53 -26.11 -7.03
N PRO A 153 14.24 -24.98 -7.15
CA PRO A 153 14.82 -24.33 -6.00
C PRO A 153 13.73 -23.78 -5.08
N VAL A 154 13.71 -24.25 -3.83
CA VAL A 154 12.74 -23.84 -2.81
C VAL A 154 13.47 -23.32 -1.58
N ALA A 155 13.06 -22.15 -1.12
CA ALA A 155 13.60 -21.51 0.07
C ALA A 155 12.45 -20.95 0.92
N LEU A 156 12.31 -21.48 2.13
CA LEU A 156 11.27 -21.13 3.07
C LEU A 156 11.90 -20.35 4.23
N SER A 157 11.38 -19.17 4.56
CA SER A 157 11.84 -18.34 5.67
C SER A 157 11.03 -18.63 6.93
N SER A 158 11.69 -18.71 8.09
CA SER A 158 11.00 -18.74 9.38
C SER A 158 10.22 -17.46 9.65
N ALA A 159 9.28 -17.51 10.58
CA ALA A 159 8.43 -16.37 10.92
C ALA A 159 9.20 -15.19 11.53
N ASP A 160 10.30 -15.47 12.21
CA ASP A 160 11.23 -14.48 12.76
C ASP A 160 12.33 -14.06 11.77
N MET A 161 12.36 -14.67 10.58
CA MET A 161 13.33 -14.46 9.51
C MET A 161 14.78 -14.85 9.86
N HIS A 162 15.04 -15.49 11.00
CA HIS A 162 16.37 -15.85 11.46
C HIS A 162 16.91 -17.16 10.88
N CYS A 163 16.08 -17.97 10.22
CA CYS A 163 16.54 -19.17 9.53
C CYS A 163 15.75 -19.44 8.25
N GLY A 164 16.40 -20.17 7.33
CA GLY A 164 15.79 -20.71 6.13
C GLY A 164 15.70 -22.22 6.15
N TRP A 165 14.61 -22.80 5.65
CA TRP A 165 14.51 -24.21 5.31
C TRP A 165 14.57 -24.34 3.79
N VAL A 166 15.68 -24.88 3.28
CA VAL A 166 15.98 -24.90 1.85
C VAL A 166 16.18 -26.32 1.36
N ASN A 167 15.80 -26.58 0.10
CA ASN A 167 16.09 -27.85 -0.53
C ASN A 167 17.51 -27.88 -1.13
N SER A 168 17.98 -29.05 -1.51
CA SER A 168 19.31 -29.25 -2.09
C SER A 168 19.56 -28.42 -3.35
N ALA A 169 18.54 -28.21 -4.19
CA ALA A 169 18.64 -27.38 -5.38
C ALA A 169 18.84 -25.90 -5.04
N ALA A 170 18.10 -25.38 -4.06
CA ALA A 170 18.26 -24.00 -3.59
C ALA A 170 19.62 -23.80 -2.92
N ALA A 171 20.05 -24.73 -2.05
CA ALA A 171 21.34 -24.68 -1.36
C ALA A 171 22.52 -24.59 -2.36
N ARG A 172 22.51 -25.43 -3.40
CA ARG A 172 23.53 -25.37 -4.46
C ARG A 172 23.56 -24.02 -5.18
N ARG A 173 22.39 -23.43 -5.47
CA ARG A 173 22.30 -22.16 -6.19
C ARG A 173 22.72 -20.96 -5.35
N LEU A 174 22.36 -20.97 -4.08
CA LEU A 174 22.71 -19.90 -3.13
C LEU A 174 24.16 -20.01 -2.65
N GLY A 175 24.78 -21.19 -2.81
CA GLY A 175 26.12 -21.46 -2.30
C GLY A 175 26.16 -21.50 -0.77
N VAL A 176 25.03 -21.86 -0.14
CA VAL A 176 24.91 -21.93 1.32
C VAL A 176 25.16 -23.32 1.85
N HIS A 177 25.66 -23.39 3.07
CA HIS A 177 25.81 -24.63 3.80
C HIS A 177 24.52 -24.94 4.57
N VAL A 178 23.94 -26.10 4.30
CA VAL A 178 22.74 -26.58 5.01
C VAL A 178 23.12 -27.68 6.00
N ASP A 179 22.41 -27.71 7.12
CA ASP A 179 22.43 -28.91 7.96
C ASP A 179 21.81 -30.08 7.15
N GLU A 180 22.61 -31.12 6.87
CA GLU A 180 22.23 -32.23 5.99
C GLU A 180 21.02 -33.04 6.51
N ARG A 181 20.74 -32.95 7.80
CA ARG A 181 19.60 -33.62 8.42
C ARG A 181 18.34 -32.77 8.32
N THR A 182 18.42 -31.49 8.63
CA THR A 182 17.27 -30.61 8.74
C THR A 182 16.99 -29.78 7.48
N GLY A 183 17.99 -29.49 6.66
CA GLY A 183 17.87 -28.54 5.56
C GLY A 183 17.81 -27.09 6.03
N LEU A 184 18.12 -26.82 7.31
CA LEU A 184 18.10 -25.46 7.83
C LEU A 184 19.42 -24.74 7.56
N VAL A 185 19.32 -23.45 7.27
CA VAL A 185 20.41 -22.47 7.13
C VAL A 185 20.27 -21.49 8.27
N GLY A 186 21.34 -21.27 9.04
CA GLY A 186 21.34 -20.40 10.20
C GLY A 186 21.57 -18.93 9.88
N GLU A 187 21.32 -18.11 10.88
CA GLU A 187 21.22 -16.64 10.92
C GLU A 187 22.00 -15.84 9.85
N LEU A 188 23.31 -15.70 10.01
CA LEU A 188 24.11 -14.82 9.15
C LEU A 188 24.14 -15.31 7.69
N GLU A 189 24.29 -16.62 7.51
CA GLU A 189 24.31 -17.21 6.18
C GLU A 189 22.95 -17.13 5.49
N TRP A 190 21.86 -17.22 6.28
CA TRP A 190 20.51 -17.04 5.77
C TRP A 190 20.24 -15.59 5.35
N PHE A 191 20.65 -14.59 6.12
CA PHE A 191 20.49 -13.19 5.74
C PHE A 191 21.22 -12.85 4.44
N ASP A 192 22.45 -13.36 4.26
CA ASP A 192 23.21 -13.18 3.02
C ASP A 192 22.51 -13.87 1.83
N ALA A 193 22.02 -15.09 2.04
CA ALA A 193 21.28 -15.85 1.03
C ALA A 193 19.98 -15.16 0.61
N TYR A 194 19.24 -14.61 1.58
CA TYR A 194 17.97 -13.93 1.32
C TYR A 194 18.14 -12.75 0.36
N THR A 195 19.26 -12.02 0.45
CA THR A 195 19.57 -10.91 -0.47
C THR A 195 19.88 -11.35 -1.89
N GLN A 196 20.14 -12.64 -2.12
CA GLN A 196 20.50 -13.18 -3.44
C GLN A 196 19.27 -13.58 -4.26
N PHE A 197 18.09 -13.73 -3.66
CA PHE A 197 16.88 -14.14 -4.41
C PHE A 197 16.57 -13.17 -5.56
N ASP A 198 16.74 -11.87 -5.32
CA ASP A 198 16.49 -10.83 -6.32
C ASP A 198 17.54 -10.78 -7.45
N LYS A 199 18.68 -11.44 -7.26
CA LYS A 199 19.78 -11.51 -8.23
C LYS A 199 19.81 -12.85 -8.97
N ALA A 200 18.94 -13.79 -8.57
CA ALA A 200 18.90 -15.10 -9.18
C ALA A 200 18.40 -15.04 -10.64
N PRO A 201 18.86 -15.96 -11.52
CA PRO A 201 18.30 -16.08 -12.85
C PRO A 201 16.76 -16.24 -12.81
N GLY A 202 16.03 -15.49 -13.64
CA GLY A 202 14.57 -15.48 -13.67
C GLY A 202 13.89 -14.59 -12.63
N ALA A 203 14.63 -13.99 -11.69
CA ALA A 203 14.04 -13.16 -10.63
C ALA A 203 13.40 -11.88 -11.17
N ALA A 204 13.97 -11.28 -12.21
CA ALA A 204 13.42 -10.07 -12.82
C ALA A 204 12.09 -10.37 -13.53
N GLU A 205 12.04 -11.42 -14.33
CA GLU A 205 10.85 -11.87 -15.04
C GLU A 205 9.74 -12.29 -14.08
N GLU A 206 10.10 -12.98 -12.99
CA GLU A 206 9.16 -13.34 -11.93
C GLU A 206 8.63 -12.09 -11.22
N THR A 207 9.49 -11.13 -10.91
CA THR A 207 9.07 -9.85 -10.31
C THR A 207 8.09 -9.11 -11.24
N ASP A 208 8.36 -9.04 -12.54
CA ASP A 208 7.47 -8.43 -13.51
C ASP A 208 6.11 -9.15 -13.60
N ARG A 209 6.10 -10.47 -13.52
CA ARG A 209 4.88 -11.28 -13.46
C ARG A 209 4.06 -10.94 -12.21
N LEU A 210 4.71 -10.93 -11.04
CA LEU A 210 4.09 -10.63 -9.75
C LEU A 210 3.58 -9.18 -9.68
N LEU A 211 4.28 -8.24 -10.28
CA LEU A 211 3.81 -6.84 -10.37
C LEU A 211 2.52 -6.72 -11.18
N ARG A 212 2.38 -7.46 -12.30
CA ARG A 212 1.11 -7.50 -13.06
C ARG A 212 -0.02 -8.15 -12.27
N GLU A 213 0.29 -9.14 -11.44
CA GLU A 213 -0.69 -9.73 -10.51
C GLU A 213 -1.07 -8.74 -9.43
N ALA A 214 -0.09 -8.02 -8.85
CA ALA A 214 -0.35 -7.00 -7.84
C ALA A 214 -1.19 -5.83 -8.38
N GLU A 215 -0.97 -5.39 -9.63
CA GLU A 215 -1.85 -4.39 -10.28
C GLU A 215 -3.29 -4.91 -10.42
N ARG A 216 -3.49 -6.19 -10.80
CA ARG A 216 -4.83 -6.78 -10.92
C ARG A 216 -5.49 -6.97 -9.55
N ASP A 217 -4.74 -7.43 -8.56
CA ASP A 217 -5.19 -7.55 -7.18
C ASP A 217 -5.63 -6.19 -6.63
N ALA A 218 -4.81 -5.16 -6.80
CA ALA A 218 -5.14 -3.80 -6.42
C ALA A 218 -6.43 -3.30 -7.11
N ALA A 219 -6.54 -3.48 -8.43
CA ALA A 219 -7.72 -3.08 -9.18
C ALA A 219 -8.99 -3.84 -8.75
N SER A 220 -8.89 -5.12 -8.36
CA SER A 220 -10.02 -5.91 -7.84
C SER A 220 -10.55 -5.39 -6.49
N LYS A 221 -9.77 -4.59 -5.78
CA LYS A 221 -10.13 -3.93 -4.51
C LYS A 221 -10.54 -2.47 -4.70
N GLY A 222 -10.59 -2.00 -5.96
CA GLY A 222 -10.93 -0.61 -6.28
C GLY A 222 -9.76 0.37 -6.19
N ILE A 223 -8.52 -0.11 -6.04
CA ILE A 223 -7.33 0.75 -6.01
C ILE A 223 -7.01 1.20 -7.43
N VAL A 224 -6.88 2.50 -7.60
CA VAL A 224 -6.53 3.17 -8.87
C VAL A 224 -5.16 3.83 -8.83
N GLY A 225 -4.60 3.99 -7.64
CA GLY A 225 -3.30 4.63 -7.47
C GLY A 225 -2.64 4.33 -6.14
N ILE A 226 -1.32 4.48 -6.15
CA ILE A 226 -0.44 4.22 -5.00
C ILE A 226 0.60 5.34 -4.85
N ARG A 227 1.04 5.57 -3.61
CA ARG A 227 2.32 6.23 -3.33
C ARG A 227 3.33 5.15 -2.98
N ASP A 228 4.29 4.97 -3.87
CA ASP A 228 5.29 3.92 -3.72
C ASP A 228 6.56 4.48 -3.10
N TYR A 229 6.84 4.03 -1.89
CA TYR A 229 8.04 4.35 -1.12
C TYR A 229 9.01 3.17 -1.08
N GLU A 230 9.07 2.38 -2.18
CA GLU A 230 10.05 1.31 -2.31
C GLU A 230 11.48 1.84 -2.13
N MET A 231 12.29 1.11 -1.35
CA MET A 231 13.69 1.47 -1.07
C MET A 231 14.58 1.09 -2.27
N ALA A 232 14.42 1.80 -3.38
CA ALA A 232 15.10 1.56 -4.65
C ALA A 232 15.30 2.86 -5.43
N GLU A 233 15.89 2.78 -6.63
CA GLU A 233 15.90 3.84 -7.66
C GLU A 233 14.49 3.97 -8.26
N ASN A 234 13.58 4.49 -7.46
CA ASN A 234 12.15 4.31 -7.70
C ASN A 234 11.66 4.99 -8.98
N ILE A 235 12.22 6.18 -9.31
CA ILE A 235 11.91 6.90 -10.56
C ILE A 235 12.26 6.04 -11.78
N ASP A 236 13.51 5.58 -11.88
CA ASP A 236 13.99 4.80 -13.03
C ASP A 236 13.30 3.43 -13.10
N THR A 237 13.04 2.82 -11.95
CA THR A 237 12.28 1.57 -11.85
C THR A 237 10.88 1.71 -12.45
N TRP A 238 10.14 2.77 -12.10
CA TRP A 238 8.80 2.97 -12.66
C TRP A 238 8.81 3.39 -14.12
N ILE A 239 9.80 4.15 -14.59
CA ILE A 239 9.97 4.44 -16.02
C ILE A 239 10.13 3.13 -16.80
N ALA A 240 10.97 2.21 -16.32
CA ALA A 240 11.17 0.89 -16.94
C ALA A 240 9.88 0.05 -16.91
N ARG A 241 9.14 0.04 -15.80
CA ARG A 241 7.87 -0.68 -15.64
C ARG A 241 6.79 -0.18 -16.60
N PHE A 242 6.62 1.13 -16.73
CA PHE A 242 5.70 1.70 -17.72
C PHE A 242 6.07 1.29 -19.14
N ALA A 243 7.36 1.29 -19.48
CA ALA A 243 7.83 0.82 -20.78
C ALA A 243 7.58 -0.69 -20.99
N ALA A 244 7.61 -1.50 -19.94
CA ALA A 244 7.30 -2.93 -19.95
C ALA A 244 5.78 -3.23 -19.92
N GLY A 245 4.91 -2.19 -19.89
CA GLY A 245 3.45 -2.35 -19.90
C GLY A 245 2.84 -2.68 -18.53
N ILE A 246 3.55 -2.43 -17.42
CA ILE A 246 3.01 -2.41 -16.06
C ILE A 246 2.47 -0.99 -15.86
N ASN A 247 1.18 -0.78 -16.16
CA ASN A 247 0.63 0.55 -16.38
C ASN A 247 -0.90 0.63 -16.19
N THR A 248 -1.42 -0.08 -15.20
CA THR A 248 -2.85 -0.05 -14.87
C THR A 248 -3.16 0.75 -13.61
N LEU A 249 -2.12 1.16 -12.87
CA LEU A 249 -2.23 2.01 -11.67
C LEU A 249 -1.60 3.39 -11.89
N ARG A 250 -2.09 4.37 -11.15
CA ARG A 250 -1.37 5.62 -10.95
C ARG A 250 -0.29 5.44 -9.90
N VAL A 251 0.86 6.09 -10.10
CA VAL A 251 2.00 5.97 -9.20
C VAL A 251 2.63 7.32 -8.90
N ASP A 252 2.76 7.61 -7.61
CA ASP A 252 3.64 8.65 -7.10
C ASP A 252 4.92 7.96 -6.60
N ALA A 253 6.00 8.02 -7.38
CA ALA A 253 7.27 7.36 -7.09
C ALA A 253 8.11 8.21 -6.12
N GLY A 254 8.22 7.80 -4.86
CA GLY A 254 8.99 8.48 -3.83
C GLY A 254 10.50 8.46 -4.08
N VAL A 255 11.22 9.42 -3.49
CA VAL A 255 12.68 9.56 -3.61
C VAL A 255 13.30 9.58 -2.23
N TYR A 256 14.26 8.69 -1.96
CA TYR A 256 14.97 8.67 -0.67
C TYR A 256 16.07 9.75 -0.58
N PRO A 257 16.46 10.18 0.63
CA PRO A 257 17.47 11.25 0.82
C PRO A 257 18.78 10.98 0.09
N GLU A 258 19.22 9.72 0.05
CA GLU A 258 20.47 9.30 -0.61
C GLU A 258 20.44 9.50 -2.13
N ARG A 259 19.25 9.63 -2.71
CA ARG A 259 19.01 9.84 -4.16
C ARG A 259 18.50 11.24 -4.50
N LEU A 260 18.20 12.04 -3.47
CA LEU A 260 17.59 13.35 -3.67
C LEU A 260 18.48 14.27 -4.52
N GLN A 261 19.80 14.32 -4.24
CA GLN A 261 20.71 15.16 -5.01
C GLN A 261 20.80 14.72 -6.48
N ASP A 262 20.80 13.41 -6.75
CA ASP A 262 20.84 12.89 -8.12
C ASP A 262 19.53 13.22 -8.85
N ALA A 263 18.39 13.10 -8.17
CA ALA A 263 17.08 13.48 -8.71
C ALA A 263 17.02 14.99 -9.03
N ILE A 264 17.52 15.85 -8.15
CA ILE A 264 17.64 17.30 -8.37
C ILE A 264 18.49 17.60 -9.61
N ASN A 265 19.68 17.00 -9.70
CA ASN A 265 20.60 17.17 -10.82
C ASN A 265 19.99 16.72 -12.16
N ALA A 266 19.13 15.68 -12.14
CA ALA A 266 18.35 15.24 -13.29
C ALA A 266 17.13 16.13 -13.59
N GLY A 267 16.89 17.16 -12.79
CA GLY A 267 15.78 18.11 -12.94
C GLY A 267 14.43 17.52 -12.55
N TRP A 268 14.42 16.51 -11.67
CA TRP A 268 13.18 15.98 -11.09
C TRP A 268 12.68 16.90 -9.96
N ARG A 269 11.37 16.86 -9.72
CA ARG A 269 10.67 17.49 -8.61
C ARG A 269 9.32 16.81 -8.41
N THR A 270 8.72 16.96 -7.25
CA THR A 270 7.38 16.37 -6.98
C THR A 270 6.36 16.79 -8.04
N GLY A 271 5.57 15.83 -8.48
CA GLY A 271 4.51 16.03 -9.49
C GLY A 271 4.98 16.00 -10.94
N LYS A 272 6.30 15.99 -11.23
CA LYS A 272 6.82 15.91 -12.59
C LYS A 272 6.44 14.56 -13.21
N PRO A 273 5.78 14.53 -14.40
CA PRO A 273 5.39 13.29 -15.05
C PRO A 273 6.59 12.40 -15.39
N LEU A 274 6.45 11.09 -15.17
CA LEU A 274 7.43 10.10 -15.60
C LEU A 274 7.30 9.81 -17.09
N PRO A 275 8.41 9.75 -17.84
CA PRO A 275 8.40 9.40 -19.26
C PRO A 275 7.72 8.05 -19.52
N GLY A 276 6.94 7.95 -20.59
CA GLY A 276 6.26 6.70 -20.98
C GLY A 276 5.06 6.31 -20.14
N SER A 277 4.78 7.00 -19.03
CA SER A 277 3.67 6.67 -18.13
C SER A 277 2.28 7.00 -18.66
N ASN A 278 2.17 7.77 -19.76
CA ASN A 278 0.90 8.27 -20.31
C ASN A 278 0.02 9.00 -19.24
N GLY A 279 0.67 9.71 -18.32
CA GLY A 279 0.00 10.46 -17.25
C GLY A 279 -0.39 9.63 -16.02
N LEU A 280 0.02 8.36 -15.94
CA LEU A 280 -0.21 7.52 -14.76
C LEU A 280 0.89 7.65 -13.72
N GLY A 281 2.14 7.93 -14.14
CA GLY A 281 3.28 8.04 -13.23
C GLY A 281 3.77 9.47 -13.07
N ARG A 282 4.13 9.84 -11.86
CA ARG A 282 4.83 11.09 -11.53
C ARG A 282 5.82 10.88 -10.40
N VAL A 283 6.76 11.81 -10.31
CA VAL A 283 7.68 11.87 -9.17
C VAL A 283 6.88 12.19 -7.90
N GLY A 284 7.08 11.38 -6.87
CA GLY A 284 6.49 11.54 -5.54
C GLY A 284 7.32 12.48 -4.64
N ALA A 285 7.06 12.39 -3.35
CA ALA A 285 7.75 13.16 -2.32
C ALA A 285 9.14 12.58 -1.99
N MET A 286 9.98 13.39 -1.35
CA MET A 286 11.19 12.90 -0.66
C MET A 286 10.75 12.13 0.58
N LYS A 287 11.02 10.80 0.61
CA LYS A 287 10.71 9.90 1.73
C LYS A 287 11.86 9.87 2.71
N LEU A 288 11.62 10.32 3.94
CA LEU A 288 12.60 10.29 5.02
C LEU A 288 12.05 9.44 6.18
N ILE A 289 12.90 8.60 6.78
CA ILE A 289 12.55 7.76 7.92
C ILE A 289 13.22 8.34 9.16
N SER A 290 12.46 9.06 10.00
CA SER A 290 13.04 9.78 11.14
C SER A 290 13.36 8.89 12.33
N ASP A 291 12.54 7.86 12.59
CA ASP A 291 12.69 6.92 13.70
C ASP A 291 12.28 5.50 13.29
N GLY A 292 12.26 4.60 14.24
CA GLY A 292 11.85 3.22 14.01
C GLY A 292 10.38 2.97 14.35
N SER A 293 10.03 1.72 14.75
CA SER A 293 8.66 1.26 14.99
C SER A 293 8.40 0.92 16.46
N LEU A 294 7.10 0.86 16.82
CA LEU A 294 6.68 0.40 18.14
C LEU A 294 7.08 -1.07 18.39
N ASN A 295 6.87 -1.95 17.41
CA ASN A 295 7.11 -3.39 17.56
C ASN A 295 8.59 -3.72 17.80
N THR A 296 9.50 -2.94 17.26
CA THR A 296 10.95 -3.07 17.54
C THR A 296 11.42 -2.22 18.73
N ARG A 297 10.52 -1.47 19.36
CA ARG A 297 10.80 -0.51 20.46
C ARG A 297 11.84 0.54 20.09
N SER A 298 11.83 0.91 18.83
CA SER A 298 12.74 1.90 18.25
C SER A 298 12.06 3.20 17.81
N ALA A 299 10.71 3.31 17.87
CA ALA A 299 10.02 4.59 17.74
C ALA A 299 10.51 5.56 18.82
N TYR A 300 10.88 6.79 18.44
CA TYR A 300 11.54 7.73 19.34
C TYR A 300 10.53 8.53 20.16
N CYS A 301 10.46 8.20 21.45
CA CYS A 301 9.45 8.69 22.39
C CYS A 301 10.05 9.60 23.46
N SER A 302 9.27 10.57 23.95
CA SER A 302 9.65 11.42 25.08
C SER A 302 9.58 10.70 26.45
N THR A 303 8.85 9.59 26.51
CA THR A 303 8.79 8.70 27.66
C THR A 303 9.39 7.34 27.30
N PRO A 304 10.03 6.63 28.27
CA PRO A 304 10.65 5.35 27.98
C PRO A 304 9.60 4.26 27.77
N TYR A 305 9.97 3.24 27.01
CA TYR A 305 9.18 2.02 26.87
C TYR A 305 8.99 1.31 28.19
N SER A 306 7.75 0.93 28.51
CA SER A 306 7.41 0.26 29.76
C SER A 306 7.96 -1.18 29.80
N GLY A 307 8.52 -1.58 30.95
CA GLY A 307 8.96 -2.95 31.18
C GLY A 307 10.18 -3.41 30.37
N ILE A 308 10.98 -2.48 29.84
CA ILE A 308 12.23 -2.76 29.10
C ILE A 308 13.44 -2.35 29.93
N GLU A 309 14.40 -3.27 30.07
CA GLU A 309 15.69 -3.03 30.71
C GLU A 309 16.85 -3.46 29.79
N PRO A 310 17.87 -2.65 29.57
CA PRO A 310 17.98 -1.26 30.05
C PRO A 310 16.90 -0.36 29.43
N GLN A 311 16.51 0.69 30.15
CA GLN A 311 15.52 1.66 29.70
C GLN A 311 15.85 2.23 28.34
N THR A 312 14.89 2.26 27.43
CA THR A 312 15.03 2.84 26.07
C THR A 312 13.89 3.80 25.75
N TYR A 313 14.21 4.83 24.98
CA TYR A 313 13.30 5.81 24.41
C TYR A 313 13.08 5.60 22.90
N GLY A 314 13.64 4.53 22.33
CA GLY A 314 13.78 4.35 20.89
C GLY A 314 15.01 5.07 20.33
N THR A 315 15.06 5.23 19.02
CA THR A 315 16.22 5.82 18.32
C THR A 315 15.78 6.66 17.12
N LEU A 316 16.49 7.76 16.87
CA LEU A 316 16.38 8.49 15.62
C LEU A 316 17.31 7.88 14.57
N SER A 317 16.83 7.78 13.32
CA SER A 317 17.66 7.40 12.17
C SER A 317 18.58 8.53 11.72
N TYR A 318 18.16 9.77 11.93
CA TYR A 318 18.90 11.00 11.62
C TYR A 318 18.87 11.95 12.80
N THR A 319 19.89 12.74 12.98
CA THR A 319 19.86 13.85 13.95
C THR A 319 18.80 14.90 13.55
N PRO A 320 18.27 15.69 14.50
CA PRO A 320 17.32 16.77 14.17
C PRO A 320 17.84 17.72 13.10
N GLN A 321 19.15 18.03 13.13
CA GLN A 321 19.80 18.89 12.12
C GLN A 321 19.78 18.24 10.73
N GLN A 322 20.09 16.94 10.63
CA GLN A 322 20.06 16.23 9.35
C GLN A 322 18.64 16.18 8.76
N ILE A 323 17.61 15.98 9.61
CA ILE A 323 16.21 16.04 9.19
C ILE A 323 15.89 17.42 8.59
N GLU A 324 16.28 18.49 9.28
CA GLU A 324 16.08 19.87 8.81
C GLU A 324 16.86 20.12 7.51
N ASP A 325 18.09 19.67 7.39
CA ASP A 325 18.93 19.86 6.20
C ASP A 325 18.33 19.16 4.97
N TYR A 326 17.81 17.91 5.12
CA TYR A 326 17.14 17.21 4.03
C TYR A 326 15.81 17.88 3.65
N MET A 327 15.02 18.33 4.62
CA MET A 327 13.78 19.05 4.34
C MET A 327 14.03 20.38 3.63
N ARG A 328 15.07 21.10 4.03
CA ARG A 328 15.50 22.34 3.38
C ARG A 328 15.92 22.09 1.93
N LEU A 329 16.76 21.09 1.70
CA LEU A 329 17.19 20.71 0.36
C LEU A 329 15.99 20.31 -0.52
N ALA A 330 15.04 19.52 0.01
CA ALA A 330 13.84 19.14 -0.69
C ALA A 330 12.99 20.38 -1.07
N THR A 331 12.72 21.24 -0.11
CA THR A 331 11.88 22.43 -0.29
C THR A 331 12.48 23.41 -1.30
N GLU A 332 13.82 23.65 -1.24
CA GLU A 332 14.53 24.53 -2.17
C GLU A 332 14.49 24.04 -3.64
N HIS A 333 14.18 22.77 -3.86
CA HIS A 333 14.12 22.14 -5.18
C HIS A 333 12.74 21.57 -5.57
N ASP A 334 11.67 22.12 -4.98
CA ASP A 334 10.27 21.76 -5.29
C ASP A 334 9.95 20.27 -5.02
N PHE A 335 10.57 19.66 -4.01
CA PHE A 335 10.16 18.36 -3.50
C PHE A 335 9.30 18.53 -2.26
N ASP A 336 8.10 17.90 -2.27
CA ASP A 336 7.34 17.65 -1.07
C ASP A 336 8.09 16.65 -0.18
N ILE A 337 7.77 16.64 1.11
CA ILE A 337 8.26 15.63 2.05
C ILE A 337 7.21 14.55 2.32
N ALA A 338 7.67 13.33 2.60
CA ALA A 338 6.91 12.24 3.20
C ALA A 338 7.75 11.69 4.36
N CYS A 339 7.59 12.27 5.53
CA CYS A 339 8.48 11.97 6.66
C CYS A 339 7.81 10.97 7.61
N HIS A 340 8.39 9.77 7.73
CA HIS A 340 7.98 8.78 8.71
C HIS A 340 8.29 9.30 10.12
N ALA A 341 7.29 9.30 11.00
CA ALA A 341 7.45 9.59 12.41
C ALA A 341 6.38 8.84 13.22
N ILE A 342 6.83 7.92 14.07
CA ILE A 342 5.98 7.07 14.90
C ILE A 342 5.94 7.57 16.34
N GLY A 343 7.08 7.76 16.98
CA GLY A 343 7.15 8.26 18.35
C GLY A 343 6.73 9.72 18.50
N ASP A 344 6.24 10.09 19.66
CA ASP A 344 5.78 11.45 19.95
C ASP A 344 6.92 12.50 19.87
N GLU A 345 8.13 12.13 20.26
CA GLU A 345 9.29 13.02 20.16
C GLU A 345 9.80 13.13 18.72
N ALA A 346 9.78 12.03 17.94
CA ALA A 346 10.10 12.06 16.52
C ALA A 346 9.14 12.98 15.77
N ASN A 347 7.83 12.90 16.04
CA ASN A 347 6.83 13.79 15.46
C ASN A 347 7.09 15.26 15.82
N THR A 348 7.43 15.56 17.07
CA THR A 348 7.79 16.94 17.50
C THR A 348 8.99 17.46 16.71
N ILE A 349 10.04 16.64 16.53
CA ILE A 349 11.26 17.01 15.79
C ILE A 349 10.94 17.27 14.31
N VAL A 350 10.16 16.38 13.69
CA VAL A 350 9.75 16.52 12.28
C VAL A 350 8.92 17.77 12.05
N LEU A 351 7.97 18.08 12.96
CA LEU A 351 7.19 19.31 12.91
C LEU A 351 8.06 20.56 13.07
N ASN A 352 9.05 20.54 13.95
CA ASN A 352 9.99 21.65 14.12
C ASN A 352 10.81 21.89 12.85
N ALA A 353 11.31 20.82 12.22
CA ALA A 353 12.06 20.91 10.98
C ALA A 353 11.18 21.43 9.83
N ALA A 354 9.94 20.95 9.72
CA ALA A 354 8.99 21.42 8.70
C ALA A 354 8.65 22.92 8.88
N GLU A 355 8.48 23.38 10.12
CA GLU A 355 8.25 24.79 10.42
C GLU A 355 9.47 25.67 10.04
N ALA A 356 10.68 25.23 10.38
CA ALA A 356 11.92 25.95 10.09
C ALA A 356 12.26 26.03 8.59
N THR A 357 11.80 25.04 7.81
CA THR A 357 12.13 24.92 6.38
C THR A 357 10.96 25.28 5.46
N HIS A 358 9.78 25.53 6.02
CA HIS A 358 8.52 25.70 5.27
C HIS A 358 8.22 24.52 4.34
N ALA A 359 8.59 23.31 4.76
CA ALA A 359 8.38 22.10 3.96
C ALA A 359 6.88 21.78 3.83
N HIS A 360 6.50 21.29 2.64
CA HIS A 360 5.15 20.85 2.32
C HIS A 360 5.13 19.34 2.11
N GLY A 361 3.97 18.70 2.35
CA GLY A 361 3.83 17.27 2.14
C GLY A 361 3.11 16.56 3.27
N SER A 362 3.65 15.44 3.73
CA SER A 362 3.01 14.60 4.75
C SER A 362 3.98 14.14 5.83
N ILE A 363 3.41 13.90 7.02
CA ILE A 363 4.03 13.06 8.04
C ILE A 363 3.35 11.69 7.93
N GLU A 364 4.17 10.68 7.69
CA GLU A 364 3.76 9.29 7.55
C GLU A 364 3.66 8.65 8.93
N HIS A 365 2.65 7.83 9.12
CA HIS A 365 2.23 7.19 10.36
C HIS A 365 1.61 8.18 11.35
N ALA A 366 2.30 9.24 11.78
CA ALA A 366 1.81 10.18 12.80
C ALA A 366 1.17 9.41 13.98
N GLN A 367 1.87 8.34 14.42
CA GLN A 367 1.26 7.25 15.17
C GLN A 367 1.04 7.58 16.64
N MET A 368 1.96 8.33 17.26
CA MET A 368 1.78 8.87 18.61
C MET A 368 2.08 10.37 18.59
N LEU A 369 1.10 11.18 18.99
CA LEU A 369 1.23 12.64 18.97
C LEU A 369 0.97 13.25 20.33
N LYS A 370 1.82 14.20 20.74
CA LYS A 370 1.53 15.09 21.87
C LYS A 370 0.32 15.97 21.52
N PRO A 371 -0.63 16.20 22.45
CA PRO A 371 -1.80 17.04 22.17
C PRO A 371 -1.45 18.43 21.62
N VAL A 372 -0.32 19.01 22.03
CA VAL A 372 0.16 20.33 21.58
C VAL A 372 0.64 20.34 20.13
N ASP A 373 1.04 19.17 19.58
CA ASP A 373 1.56 19.03 18.23
C ASP A 373 0.45 18.80 17.19
N ILE A 374 -0.72 18.28 17.60
CA ILE A 374 -1.83 17.96 16.68
C ILE A 374 -2.26 19.19 15.85
N PRO A 375 -2.55 20.38 16.45
CA PRO A 375 -2.97 21.55 15.66
C PRO A 375 -1.85 22.12 14.76
N ARG A 376 -0.58 21.79 15.02
CA ARG A 376 0.54 22.26 14.21
C ARG A 376 0.51 21.70 12.78
N PHE A 377 0.00 20.48 12.58
CA PHE A 377 -0.19 19.93 11.24
C PHE A 377 -1.03 20.84 10.35
N ALA A 378 -2.20 21.26 10.84
CA ALA A 378 -3.07 22.17 10.10
C ALA A 378 -2.43 23.55 9.91
N GLY A 379 -1.76 24.09 10.97
CA GLY A 379 -1.05 25.36 10.91
C GLY A 379 0.09 25.40 9.89
N LEU A 380 0.76 24.27 9.68
CA LEU A 380 1.84 24.09 8.70
C LEU A 380 1.35 23.61 7.32
N GLY A 381 0.05 23.28 7.18
CA GLY A 381 -0.51 22.73 5.94
C GLY A 381 -0.07 21.31 5.64
N LEU A 382 0.44 20.59 6.63
CA LEU A 382 0.89 19.21 6.48
C LEU A 382 -0.28 18.22 6.48
N THR A 383 -0.14 17.17 5.70
CA THR A 383 -1.05 16.03 5.67
C THR A 383 -0.59 14.98 6.69
N ALA A 384 -1.51 14.39 7.45
CA ALA A 384 -1.24 13.17 8.18
C ALA A 384 -1.58 11.96 7.31
N SER A 385 -0.57 11.17 6.95
CA SER A 385 -0.70 9.93 6.19
C SER A 385 -0.73 8.78 7.19
N ILE A 386 -1.93 8.27 7.46
CA ILE A 386 -2.20 7.33 8.55
C ILE A 386 -2.42 5.91 8.05
N GLN A 387 -2.12 4.92 8.89
CA GLN A 387 -2.31 3.50 8.62
C GLN A 387 -3.24 2.90 9.69
N PRO A 388 -4.57 2.97 9.51
CA PRO A 388 -5.50 2.53 10.55
C PRO A 388 -5.41 1.03 10.87
N GLN A 389 -5.02 0.18 9.91
CA GLN A 389 -4.80 -1.25 10.18
C GLN A 389 -3.68 -1.48 11.21
N HIS A 390 -2.63 -0.65 11.23
CA HIS A 390 -1.58 -0.75 12.25
C HIS A 390 -2.11 -0.57 13.67
N ALA A 391 -3.16 0.25 13.87
CA ALA A 391 -3.78 0.37 15.19
C ALA A 391 -4.38 -0.95 15.68
N MET A 392 -4.88 -1.77 14.76
CA MET A 392 -5.41 -3.10 15.07
C MET A 392 -4.30 -4.09 15.43
N ASP A 393 -3.22 -4.07 14.65
CA ASP A 393 -2.07 -4.94 14.85
C ASP A 393 -1.31 -4.58 16.14
N ASP A 394 -1.24 -3.29 16.47
CA ASP A 394 -0.44 -2.75 17.57
C ASP A 394 -1.20 -2.60 18.91
N ARG A 395 -2.52 -2.73 18.95
CA ARG A 395 -3.32 -2.41 20.14
C ARG A 395 -2.86 -3.09 21.45
N ASP A 396 -2.45 -4.35 21.35
CA ASP A 396 -1.97 -5.11 22.50
C ASP A 396 -0.50 -4.76 22.83
N VAL A 397 0.28 -4.42 21.82
CA VAL A 397 1.67 -3.95 21.96
C VAL A 397 1.72 -2.59 22.64
N ILE A 398 0.80 -1.67 22.27
CA ILE A 398 0.63 -0.36 22.90
C ILE A 398 0.36 -0.51 24.40
N THR A 399 -0.61 -1.35 24.75
CA THR A 399 -0.97 -1.58 26.15
C THR A 399 0.22 -2.05 26.97
N ARG A 400 1.13 -2.81 26.36
CA ARG A 400 2.33 -3.34 27.01
C ARG A 400 3.46 -2.33 27.11
N PHE A 401 3.81 -1.68 25.98
CA PHE A 401 5.05 -0.91 25.87
C PHE A 401 4.86 0.60 25.94
N TRP A 402 3.68 1.10 25.59
CA TRP A 402 3.27 2.50 25.76
C TRP A 402 2.21 2.64 26.86
N ALA A 403 2.39 1.94 27.98
CA ALA A 403 1.41 1.91 29.07
C ALA A 403 1.10 3.31 29.67
N ASN A 404 2.06 4.24 29.63
CA ASN A 404 1.91 5.62 30.06
C ASN A 404 2.48 6.57 28.99
N PRO A 405 1.84 6.69 27.82
CA PRO A 405 2.37 7.48 26.73
C PRO A 405 2.27 8.97 27.03
N ALA A 406 3.23 9.76 26.56
CA ALA A 406 3.16 11.24 26.63
C ALA A 406 2.23 11.82 25.57
N GLY A 407 1.91 11.05 24.54
CA GLY A 407 1.02 11.40 23.44
C GLY A 407 -0.23 10.53 23.37
N ILE A 408 -1.07 10.82 22.41
CA ILE A 408 -2.23 10.01 22.04
C ILE A 408 -1.80 9.06 20.93
N PRO A 409 -1.83 7.72 21.14
CA PRO A 409 -1.59 6.76 20.08
C PRO A 409 -2.73 6.81 19.05
N TYR A 410 -2.42 6.74 17.77
CA TYR A 410 -3.37 6.72 16.66
C TYR A 410 -4.46 7.81 16.75
N PRO A 411 -4.11 9.11 16.82
CA PRO A 411 -5.04 10.21 17.12
C PRO A 411 -5.84 10.65 15.89
N PHE A 412 -6.49 9.72 15.19
CA PHE A 412 -7.14 9.96 13.90
C PHE A 412 -8.24 11.02 13.98
N ARG A 413 -9.15 10.87 14.97
CA ARG A 413 -10.24 11.82 15.18
C ARG A 413 -9.71 13.16 15.65
N SER A 414 -8.73 13.16 16.55
CA SER A 414 -8.09 14.37 17.04
C SER A 414 -7.44 15.19 15.92
N LEU A 415 -6.76 14.52 14.98
CA LEU A 415 -6.20 15.14 13.77
C LEU A 415 -7.30 15.72 12.88
N HIS A 416 -8.35 14.93 12.59
CA HIS A 416 -9.49 15.39 11.79
C HIS A 416 -10.16 16.62 12.40
N ASP A 417 -10.46 16.61 13.69
CA ASP A 417 -11.14 17.69 14.39
C ASP A 417 -10.28 18.96 14.48
N ALA A 418 -8.95 18.82 14.44
CA ALA A 418 -8.02 19.94 14.31
C ALA A 418 -7.91 20.49 12.87
N GLY A 419 -8.68 19.96 11.91
CA GLY A 419 -8.68 20.40 10.51
C GLY A 419 -7.50 19.89 9.70
N VAL A 420 -6.81 18.85 10.17
CA VAL A 420 -5.69 18.23 9.45
C VAL A 420 -6.22 17.38 8.29
N LYS A 421 -5.62 17.55 7.12
CA LYS A 421 -5.89 16.68 5.97
C LYS A 421 -5.39 15.28 6.24
N LEU A 422 -6.29 14.28 6.15
CA LEU A 422 -5.93 12.88 6.30
C LEU A 422 -5.75 12.21 4.95
N ARG A 423 -4.84 11.24 4.89
CA ARG A 423 -4.68 10.25 3.82
C ARG A 423 -4.46 8.88 4.44
N MET A 424 -5.02 7.84 3.82
CA MET A 424 -4.87 6.48 4.31
C MET A 424 -3.97 5.66 3.40
N GLY A 425 -3.18 4.79 4.00
CA GLY A 425 -2.34 3.81 3.33
C GLY A 425 -2.24 2.52 4.14
N SER A 426 -1.77 1.46 3.50
CA SER A 426 -1.57 0.15 4.14
C SER A 426 -0.17 -0.02 4.73
N ASP A 427 0.81 0.68 4.17
CA ASP A 427 2.24 0.37 4.37
C ASP A 427 2.58 -1.07 3.91
N ALA A 428 1.88 -1.54 2.84
CA ALA A 428 2.09 -2.89 2.32
C ALA A 428 3.58 -3.14 1.98
N PRO A 429 4.16 -4.26 2.43
CA PRO A 429 3.52 -5.48 2.96
C PRO A 429 3.34 -5.55 4.49
N VAL A 430 3.54 -4.48 5.25
CA VAL A 430 3.34 -4.49 6.71
C VAL A 430 1.89 -4.84 7.03
N ALA A 431 0.93 -4.18 6.37
CA ALA A 431 -0.44 -4.65 6.26
C ALA A 431 -0.76 -5.01 4.79
N PRO A 432 -1.80 -5.82 4.52
CA PRO A 432 -2.21 -6.09 3.14
C PRO A 432 -2.57 -4.83 2.36
N LEU A 433 -2.25 -4.80 1.07
CA LEU A 433 -2.68 -3.76 0.14
C LEU A 433 -4.21 -3.88 -0.06
N ASP A 434 -4.95 -3.30 0.86
CA ASP A 434 -6.41 -3.35 0.87
C ASP A 434 -6.97 -2.13 1.62
N PRO A 435 -7.52 -1.13 0.92
CA PRO A 435 -8.03 0.09 1.54
C PRO A 435 -9.27 -0.16 2.41
N TRP A 436 -10.00 -1.25 2.18
CA TRP A 436 -11.19 -1.58 2.97
C TRP A 436 -10.84 -2.05 4.39
N LEU A 437 -9.65 -2.66 4.57
CA LEU A 437 -9.11 -2.96 5.90
C LEU A 437 -8.82 -1.66 6.66
N ALA A 438 -8.18 -0.68 6.01
CA ALA A 438 -7.90 0.61 6.62
C ALA A 438 -9.18 1.39 6.95
N ILE A 439 -10.17 1.41 6.02
CA ILE A 439 -11.49 2.03 6.23
C ILE A 439 -12.21 1.33 7.40
N SER A 440 -12.21 0.00 7.43
CA SER A 440 -12.83 -0.77 8.53
C SER A 440 -12.21 -0.42 9.88
N ALA A 441 -10.89 -0.44 9.97
CA ALA A 441 -10.17 -0.11 11.19
C ALA A 441 -10.43 1.33 11.65
N ALA A 442 -10.45 2.29 10.72
CA ALA A 442 -10.73 3.69 11.03
C ALA A 442 -12.16 3.94 11.52
N VAL A 443 -13.15 3.21 10.96
CA VAL A 443 -14.57 3.41 11.30
C VAL A 443 -14.96 2.66 12.56
N PHE A 444 -14.54 1.40 12.69
CA PHE A 444 -15.03 0.52 13.76
C PHE A 444 -14.05 0.41 14.95
N GLY A 445 -12.77 0.73 14.77
CA GLY A 445 -11.74 0.56 15.80
C GLY A 445 -11.51 -0.90 16.21
N THR A 446 -12.01 -1.83 15.41
CA THR A 446 -11.85 -3.28 15.63
C THR A 446 -11.92 -4.03 14.30
N GLU A 447 -11.36 -5.24 14.27
CA GLU A 447 -11.41 -6.14 13.12
C GLU A 447 -12.59 -7.13 13.18
N SER A 448 -13.18 -7.30 14.36
CA SER A 448 -14.24 -8.26 14.62
C SER A 448 -15.26 -7.69 15.60
N SER A 449 -16.54 -7.98 15.36
CA SER A 449 -17.64 -7.63 16.24
C SER A 449 -17.57 -8.31 17.63
N ASP A 450 -16.73 -9.35 17.77
CA ASP A 450 -16.50 -10.05 19.04
C ASP A 450 -15.47 -9.36 19.95
N ARG A 451 -14.81 -8.30 19.47
CA ARG A 451 -13.77 -7.58 20.19
C ARG A 451 -14.15 -6.11 20.36
N GLU A 452 -13.99 -5.59 21.58
CA GLU A 452 -14.24 -4.18 21.89
C GLU A 452 -13.39 -3.26 21.01
N PRO A 453 -13.94 -2.14 20.51
CA PRO A 453 -13.18 -1.15 19.75
C PRO A 453 -11.97 -0.63 20.55
N PHE A 454 -10.84 -0.49 19.86
CA PHE A 454 -9.66 0.17 20.39
C PHE A 454 -9.79 1.68 20.20
N GLN A 455 -9.70 2.44 21.31
CA GLN A 455 -9.82 3.91 21.27
C GLN A 455 -11.01 4.41 20.43
N SER A 456 -12.22 3.98 20.77
CA SER A 456 -13.44 4.30 20.02
C SER A 456 -13.64 5.82 19.81
N GLU A 457 -13.09 6.66 20.71
CA GLU A 457 -13.09 8.12 20.60
C GLU A 457 -12.19 8.65 19.48
N GLN A 458 -11.28 7.83 18.96
CA GLN A 458 -10.42 8.17 17.81
C GLN A 458 -10.95 7.62 16.48
N CYS A 459 -12.07 6.90 16.48
CA CYS A 459 -12.68 6.41 15.26
C CYS A 459 -13.19 7.56 14.38
N LEU A 460 -13.05 7.39 13.07
CA LEU A 460 -13.55 8.31 12.06
C LEU A 460 -14.94 7.87 11.57
N ASP A 461 -15.70 8.77 10.97
CA ASP A 461 -16.90 8.40 10.25
C ASP A 461 -16.57 7.83 8.85
N MET A 462 -17.52 7.13 8.25
CA MET A 462 -17.37 6.50 6.92
C MET A 462 -17.03 7.53 5.83
N ARG A 463 -17.60 8.72 5.89
CA ARG A 463 -17.36 9.79 4.92
C ARG A 463 -15.92 10.25 4.94
N THR A 464 -15.41 10.53 6.13
CA THR A 464 -14.03 10.96 6.35
C THR A 464 -13.05 9.86 5.93
N SER A 465 -13.35 8.60 6.29
CA SER A 465 -12.51 7.44 5.96
C SER A 465 -12.45 7.20 4.46
N LEU A 466 -13.58 7.22 3.76
CA LEU A 466 -13.62 7.07 2.32
C LEU A 466 -12.91 8.24 1.62
N ALA A 467 -13.15 9.47 2.03
CA ALA A 467 -12.49 10.66 1.49
C ALA A 467 -10.97 10.61 1.66
N ALA A 468 -10.47 10.14 2.81
CA ALA A 468 -9.04 9.98 3.07
C ALA A 468 -8.39 8.87 2.21
N SER A 469 -9.19 7.94 1.71
CA SER A 469 -8.75 6.85 0.81
C SER A 469 -8.87 7.20 -0.68
N THR A 470 -9.13 8.46 -1.05
CA THR A 470 -9.25 8.90 -2.46
C THR A 470 -8.26 10.03 -2.78
N ALA A 471 -7.80 10.13 -4.03
CA ALA A 471 -6.94 11.23 -4.47
C ALA A 471 -7.64 12.60 -4.33
N VAL A 472 -8.93 12.64 -4.66
CA VAL A 472 -9.73 13.88 -4.64
C VAL A 472 -10.02 14.39 -3.23
N GLY A 473 -9.86 13.54 -2.20
CA GLY A 473 -10.11 13.90 -0.79
C GLY A 473 -11.59 14.12 -0.47
N ARG A 474 -12.49 13.49 -1.22
CA ARG A 474 -13.93 13.45 -1.00
C ARG A 474 -14.53 12.12 -1.42
N ASP A 475 -15.74 11.85 -1.00
CA ASP A 475 -16.45 10.58 -1.18
C ASP A 475 -17.35 10.53 -2.43
N GLY A 476 -17.32 11.56 -3.27
CA GLY A 476 -18.11 11.66 -4.50
C GLY A 476 -17.32 12.18 -5.68
N LEU A 477 -17.87 12.01 -6.88
CA LEU A 477 -17.32 12.48 -8.15
C LEU A 477 -17.98 13.77 -8.59
N GLU A 478 -17.20 14.66 -9.20
CA GLU A 478 -17.67 15.93 -9.76
C GLU A 478 -17.18 16.10 -11.20
N PRO A 479 -17.90 16.91 -12.04
CA PRO A 479 -17.38 17.29 -13.34
C PRO A 479 -16.00 17.95 -13.23
N GLY A 480 -15.07 17.50 -14.08
CA GLY A 480 -13.67 17.92 -14.07
C GLY A 480 -12.73 16.94 -13.35
N ASP A 481 -13.25 15.99 -12.59
CA ASP A 481 -12.43 14.96 -11.99
C ASP A 481 -11.85 14.03 -13.05
N VAL A 482 -10.67 13.53 -12.79
CA VAL A 482 -10.17 12.37 -13.52
C VAL A 482 -11.11 11.19 -13.29
N ALA A 483 -11.45 10.47 -14.34
CA ALA A 483 -12.37 9.35 -14.27
C ALA A 483 -11.69 8.07 -13.69
N ASP A 484 -11.19 8.20 -12.48
CA ASP A 484 -10.76 7.13 -11.62
C ASP A 484 -11.97 6.70 -10.78
N ILE A 485 -12.56 5.57 -11.09
CA ILE A 485 -13.92 5.22 -10.68
C ILE A 485 -13.99 3.76 -10.23
N VAL A 486 -14.74 3.50 -9.17
CA VAL A 486 -15.09 2.15 -8.73
C VAL A 486 -16.61 1.98 -8.73
N LEU A 487 -17.08 0.88 -9.31
CA LEU A 487 -18.46 0.42 -9.22
C LEU A 487 -18.55 -0.76 -8.25
N LEU A 488 -19.51 -0.69 -7.34
CA LEU A 488 -19.77 -1.66 -6.29
C LEU A 488 -21.18 -2.20 -6.42
N ASP A 489 -21.43 -3.46 -6.08
CA ASP A 489 -22.79 -4.02 -5.97
C ASP A 489 -23.39 -3.89 -4.56
N ALA A 490 -22.65 -3.30 -3.61
CA ALA A 490 -23.10 -2.94 -2.27
C ALA A 490 -22.84 -1.46 -1.97
N ASP A 491 -23.72 -0.83 -1.18
CA ASP A 491 -23.51 0.53 -0.67
C ASP A 491 -22.56 0.49 0.52
N PRO A 492 -21.36 1.07 0.46
CA PRO A 492 -20.42 1.06 1.57
C PRO A 492 -20.94 1.80 2.82
N TYR A 493 -21.90 2.71 2.66
CA TYR A 493 -22.53 3.42 3.79
C TYR A 493 -23.63 2.60 4.48
N ALA A 494 -24.10 1.52 3.86
CA ALA A 494 -25.04 0.60 4.48
C ALA A 494 -24.35 -0.48 5.33
N VAL A 495 -23.02 -0.55 5.28
CA VAL A 495 -22.24 -1.53 6.05
C VAL A 495 -22.15 -1.10 7.52
N THR A 496 -22.50 -2.01 8.42
CA THR A 496 -22.61 -1.72 9.87
C THR A 496 -21.69 -2.58 10.75
N THR A 497 -20.92 -3.48 10.16
CA THR A 497 -19.99 -4.36 10.90
C THR A 497 -18.59 -4.35 10.31
N PRO A 498 -17.55 -4.55 11.11
CA PRO A 498 -16.18 -4.59 10.62
C PRO A 498 -15.96 -5.74 9.62
N GLU A 499 -16.55 -6.91 9.84
CA GLU A 499 -16.41 -8.07 8.95
C GLU A 499 -16.97 -7.77 7.55
N ALA A 500 -18.15 -7.16 7.49
CA ALA A 500 -18.77 -6.80 6.21
C ALA A 500 -17.98 -5.70 5.49
N MET A 501 -17.38 -4.75 6.21
CA MET A 501 -16.52 -3.72 5.61
C MET A 501 -15.22 -4.33 5.05
N ARG A 502 -14.64 -5.28 5.76
CA ARG A 502 -13.43 -6.02 5.33
C ARG A 502 -13.71 -6.93 4.12
N ALA A 503 -14.97 -7.32 3.91
CA ALA A 503 -15.41 -8.10 2.76
C ALA A 503 -15.77 -7.24 1.53
N MET A 504 -15.71 -5.91 1.60
CA MET A 504 -16.06 -5.01 0.49
C MET A 504 -15.27 -5.24 -0.82
N PRO A 505 -14.03 -5.76 -0.84
CA PRO A 505 -13.39 -6.17 -2.09
C PRO A 505 -14.24 -7.15 -2.93
N GLU A 506 -15.00 -8.03 -2.31
CA GLU A 506 -15.90 -8.99 -2.99
C GLU A 506 -17.07 -8.31 -3.73
N HIS A 507 -17.36 -7.05 -3.36
CA HIS A 507 -18.40 -6.21 -3.95
C HIS A 507 -17.90 -5.27 -5.04
N VAL A 508 -16.59 -5.24 -5.34
CA VAL A 508 -16.05 -4.46 -6.44
C VAL A 508 -16.39 -5.14 -7.77
N THR A 509 -17.18 -4.49 -8.60
CA THR A 509 -17.61 -5.04 -9.89
C THR A 509 -16.80 -4.52 -11.07
N MET A 510 -16.33 -3.26 -11.00
CA MET A 510 -15.52 -2.64 -12.03
C MET A 510 -14.64 -1.55 -11.41
N THR A 511 -13.41 -1.44 -11.93
CA THR A 511 -12.49 -0.35 -11.60
C THR A 511 -11.99 0.31 -12.88
N PHE A 512 -12.00 1.64 -12.90
CA PHE A 512 -11.56 2.44 -14.03
C PHE A 512 -10.43 3.36 -13.60
N VAL A 513 -9.39 3.45 -14.43
CA VAL A 513 -8.30 4.42 -14.31
C VAL A 513 -8.30 5.30 -15.55
N ALA A 514 -8.45 6.61 -15.38
CA ALA A 514 -8.59 7.58 -16.45
C ALA A 514 -9.68 7.17 -17.49
N GLY A 515 -10.80 6.64 -17.01
CA GLY A 515 -11.91 6.19 -17.85
C GLY A 515 -11.69 4.86 -18.59
N LYS A 516 -10.52 4.23 -18.42
CA LYS A 516 -10.22 2.91 -18.97
C LYS A 516 -10.51 1.84 -17.91
N ARG A 517 -11.33 0.85 -18.24
CA ARG A 517 -11.58 -0.28 -17.36
C ARG A 517 -10.31 -1.11 -17.17
N VAL A 518 -9.92 -1.36 -15.90
CA VAL A 518 -8.75 -2.15 -15.49
C VAL A 518 -9.14 -3.42 -14.74
N TYR A 519 -10.39 -3.43 -14.22
CA TYR A 519 -11.01 -4.59 -13.57
C TYR A 519 -12.47 -4.70 -13.95
#